data_aad88f3a7af81593a4471537d7b1c7bc
#
_entry.id   aad88f3a7af81593a4471537d7b1c7bc
#
_cell.length_a   1.000
_cell.length_b   1.000
_cell.length_c   1.000
_cell.angle_alpha   90.00
_cell.angle_beta   90.00
_cell.angle_gamma   90.00
#
_symmetry.space_group_name_H-M   'P 1'
#
loop_
_entity.id
_entity.type
_entity.pdbx_description
1 polymer ?
#
loop_
_entity_poly.entity_id
_entity_poly.type
_entity_poly.pdbx_seq_one_letter_code
_entity_poly.pdbx_strand_id
1 'polypeptide(L)'
;MIIKKLISIILILMPALLVAQEDAIEKEYSAYVKDFMVFDFDGIASHFTSPAIFIGPSTQVMQDTDSLKNYYHNLQANIQEGYSYSKSDLSVSQVTETIYCLTNNFTRHNDADEVLLTATSYNFFRKTNNGWKMFLMEGSALPDL
;
A
#
# COMPACT_ATOMS: atom_id res chain seq x y z
N MET A 1 -32.12 3.06 -32.74
CA MET A 1 -32.47 3.54 -31.38
C MET A 1 -31.79 2.68 -30.27
N ILE A 2 -31.68 1.39 -30.46
CA ILE A 2 -31.11 0.43 -29.47
C ILE A 2 -29.59 0.66 -29.27
N ILE A 3 -28.82 0.85 -30.33
CA ILE A 3 -27.37 1.04 -30.31
C ILE A 3 -26.96 2.30 -29.53
N LYS A 4 -27.67 3.41 -29.69
CA LYS A 4 -27.40 4.66 -28.95
C LYS A 4 -27.66 4.53 -27.44
N LYS A 5 -28.66 3.74 -27.03
CA LYS A 5 -28.92 3.43 -25.60
C LYS A 5 -27.83 2.51 -25.01
N LEU A 6 -27.31 1.56 -25.78
CA LEU A 6 -26.25 0.66 -25.32
C LEU A 6 -24.93 1.43 -25.09
N ILE A 7 -24.58 2.35 -26.01
CA ILE A 7 -23.37 3.19 -25.88
C ILE A 7 -23.47 4.11 -24.66
N SER A 8 -24.65 4.70 -24.38
CA SER A 8 -24.86 5.54 -23.19
C SER A 8 -24.71 4.77 -21.89
N ILE A 9 -25.16 3.51 -21.83
CA ILE A 9 -25.04 2.67 -20.63
C ILE A 9 -23.57 2.28 -20.39
N ILE A 10 -22.80 1.98 -21.43
CA ILE A 10 -21.36 1.66 -21.32
C ILE A 10 -20.56 2.87 -20.85
N LEU A 11 -20.89 4.08 -21.30
CA LEU A 11 -20.20 5.32 -20.90
C LEU A 11 -20.42 5.68 -19.42
N ILE A 12 -21.55 5.30 -18.84
CA ILE A 12 -21.88 5.57 -17.43
C ILE A 12 -21.27 4.52 -16.49
N LEU A 13 -21.04 3.30 -16.97
CA LEU A 13 -20.48 2.21 -16.15
C LEU A 13 -18.95 2.30 -15.97
N MET A 14 -18.20 2.92 -16.91
CA MET A 14 -16.74 3.02 -16.81
C MET A 14 -16.25 3.83 -15.59
N PRO A 15 -16.77 5.04 -15.29
CA PRO A 15 -16.31 5.78 -14.12
C PRO A 15 -16.67 5.10 -12.79
N ALA A 16 -17.83 4.43 -12.71
CA ALA A 16 -18.24 3.72 -11.50
C ALA A 16 -17.32 2.51 -11.18
N LEU A 17 -16.80 1.84 -12.19
CA LEU A 17 -15.84 0.74 -12.01
C LEU A 17 -14.46 1.23 -11.54
N LEU A 18 -14.00 2.38 -12.01
CA LEU A 18 -12.75 3.00 -11.60
C LEU A 18 -12.79 3.39 -10.11
N VAL A 19 -13.82 4.11 -9.69
CA VAL A 19 -14.02 4.49 -8.29
C VAL A 19 -14.08 3.27 -7.37
N ALA A 20 -14.78 2.21 -7.78
CA ALA A 20 -14.85 0.98 -6.98
C ALA A 20 -13.50 0.27 -6.84
N GLN A 21 -12.59 0.41 -7.80
CA GLN A 21 -11.24 -0.16 -7.71
C GLN A 21 -10.33 0.68 -6.82
N GLU A 22 -10.41 2.00 -6.91
CA GLU A 22 -9.68 2.92 -6.03
C GLU A 22 -10.08 2.71 -4.56
N ASP A 23 -11.38 2.65 -4.26
CA ASP A 23 -11.89 2.35 -2.91
C ASP A 23 -11.40 1.00 -2.38
N ALA A 24 -11.35 -0.03 -3.24
CA ALA A 24 -10.87 -1.36 -2.86
C ALA A 24 -9.37 -1.35 -2.52
N ILE A 25 -8.56 -0.58 -3.24
CA ILE A 25 -7.13 -0.41 -3.00
C ILE A 25 -6.86 0.38 -1.72
N GLU A 26 -7.59 1.48 -1.48
CA GLU A 26 -7.49 2.24 -0.24
C GLU A 26 -7.86 1.40 0.98
N LYS A 27 -8.90 0.58 0.86
CA LYS A 27 -9.30 -0.36 1.92
C LYS A 27 -8.24 -1.41 2.21
N GLU A 28 -7.63 -1.99 1.17
CA GLU A 28 -6.54 -2.98 1.32
C GLU A 28 -5.31 -2.34 1.98
N TYR A 29 -4.93 -1.13 1.54
CA TYR A 29 -3.82 -0.39 2.14
C TYR A 29 -4.10 0.00 3.60
N SER A 30 -5.32 0.43 3.90
CA SER A 30 -5.72 0.77 5.28
C SER A 30 -5.69 -0.45 6.20
N ALA A 31 -5.98 -1.65 5.69
CA ALA A 31 -5.82 -2.89 6.43
C ALA A 31 -4.34 -3.20 6.69
N TYR A 32 -3.49 -3.06 5.67
CA TYR A 32 -2.03 -3.16 5.83
C TYR A 32 -1.49 -2.21 6.91
N VAL A 33 -1.91 -0.94 6.91
CA VAL A 33 -1.45 0.05 7.91
C VAL A 33 -1.87 -0.37 9.33
N LYS A 34 -3.07 -0.94 9.51
CA LYS A 34 -3.51 -1.46 10.82
C LYS A 34 -2.62 -2.60 11.30
N ASP A 35 -2.33 -3.57 10.43
CA ASP A 35 -1.45 -4.69 10.77
C ASP A 35 -0.01 -4.20 11.03
N PHE A 36 0.46 -3.21 10.26
CA PHE A 36 1.75 -2.55 10.48
C PHE A 36 1.85 -1.88 11.85
N MET A 37 0.83 -1.14 12.28
CA MET A 37 0.83 -0.43 13.57
C MET A 37 0.95 -1.36 14.78
N VAL A 38 0.49 -2.62 14.66
CA VAL A 38 0.59 -3.63 15.72
C VAL A 38 1.68 -4.66 15.45
N PHE A 39 2.42 -4.52 14.36
CA PHE A 39 3.44 -5.45 13.89
C PHE A 39 2.93 -6.90 13.79
N ASP A 40 1.71 -7.08 13.24
CA ASP A 40 1.23 -8.39 12.82
C ASP A 40 1.91 -8.80 11.51
N PHE A 41 3.03 -9.53 11.62
CA PHE A 41 3.85 -9.89 10.45
C PHE A 41 3.15 -10.82 9.48
N ASP A 42 2.25 -11.68 9.94
CA ASP A 42 1.43 -12.54 9.08
C ASP A 42 0.38 -11.69 8.32
N GLY A 43 -0.30 -10.80 9.03
CA GLY A 43 -1.21 -9.82 8.46
C GLY A 43 -0.49 -8.96 7.42
N ILE A 44 0.62 -8.32 7.79
CA ILE A 44 1.44 -7.50 6.87
C ILE A 44 1.79 -8.28 5.60
N ALA A 45 2.32 -9.49 5.73
CA ALA A 45 2.75 -10.30 4.58
C ALA A 45 1.59 -10.67 3.65
N SER A 46 0.38 -10.80 4.18
CA SER A 46 -0.82 -11.13 3.39
C SER A 46 -1.22 -10.05 2.39
N HIS A 47 -0.77 -8.80 2.58
CA HIS A 47 -1.05 -7.66 1.71
C HIS A 47 -0.12 -7.57 0.49
N PHE A 48 0.91 -8.41 0.42
CA PHE A 48 1.92 -8.38 -0.65
C PHE A 48 1.84 -9.58 -1.58
N THR A 49 2.39 -9.41 -2.79
CA THR A 49 2.74 -10.55 -3.67
C THR A 49 4.12 -11.10 -3.27
N SER A 50 4.44 -12.30 -3.73
CA SER A 50 5.80 -12.84 -3.74
C SER A 50 6.24 -13.06 -5.20
N PRO A 51 7.37 -12.47 -5.64
CA PRO A 51 8.19 -11.52 -4.91
C PRO A 51 7.55 -10.14 -4.73
N ALA A 52 8.03 -9.38 -3.73
CA ALA A 52 7.76 -7.95 -3.56
C ALA A 52 9.08 -7.16 -3.63
N ILE A 53 9.02 -5.89 -4.07
CA ILE A 53 10.18 -5.03 -4.26
C ILE A 53 10.03 -3.80 -3.38
N PHE A 54 11.07 -3.48 -2.60
CA PHE A 54 11.14 -2.25 -1.82
C PHE A 54 12.30 -1.39 -2.33
N ILE A 55 11.98 -0.12 -2.63
CA ILE A 55 12.92 0.88 -3.15
C ILE A 55 13.04 1.99 -2.10
N GLY A 56 14.13 1.97 -1.36
CA GLY A 56 14.57 3.01 -0.43
C GLY A 56 15.91 3.57 -0.90
N PRO A 57 16.88 3.79 0.01
CA PRO A 57 18.26 4.12 -0.35
C PRO A 57 18.89 3.03 -1.22
N SER A 58 18.51 1.77 -1.02
CA SER A 58 18.82 0.63 -1.90
C SER A 58 17.53 -0.06 -2.37
N THR A 59 17.68 -0.96 -3.35
CA THR A 59 16.58 -1.83 -3.81
C THR A 59 16.71 -3.19 -3.15
N GLN A 60 15.64 -3.61 -2.49
CA GLN A 60 15.55 -4.91 -1.81
C GLN A 60 14.41 -5.73 -2.42
N VAL A 61 14.67 -7.02 -2.66
CA VAL A 61 13.69 -7.96 -3.24
C VAL A 61 13.35 -9.02 -2.20
N MET A 62 12.09 -9.00 -1.77
CA MET A 62 11.52 -9.99 -0.86
C MET A 62 11.01 -11.16 -1.71
N GLN A 63 11.80 -12.21 -1.81
CA GLN A 63 11.52 -13.35 -2.71
C GLN A 63 10.28 -14.14 -2.29
N ASP A 64 10.03 -14.20 -0.99
CA ASP A 64 8.97 -15.00 -0.38
C ASP A 64 8.41 -14.33 0.89
N THR A 65 7.42 -14.95 1.48
CA THR A 65 6.76 -14.48 2.70
C THR A 65 7.73 -14.38 3.89
N ASP A 66 8.68 -15.31 4.01
CA ASP A 66 9.63 -15.32 5.14
C ASP A 66 10.63 -14.17 5.05
N SER A 67 11.16 -13.88 3.86
CA SER A 67 12.03 -12.73 3.63
C SER A 67 11.30 -11.40 3.89
N LEU A 68 10.02 -11.31 3.53
CA LEU A 68 9.18 -10.15 3.81
C LEU A 68 8.96 -9.97 5.32
N LYS A 69 8.62 -11.04 6.06
CA LYS A 69 8.47 -10.98 7.51
C LYS A 69 9.77 -10.58 8.21
N ASN A 70 10.91 -11.13 7.78
CA ASN A 70 12.22 -10.78 8.31
C ASN A 70 12.53 -9.30 8.11
N TYR A 71 12.18 -8.72 6.95
CA TYR A 71 12.31 -7.29 6.71
C TYR A 71 11.51 -6.48 7.75
N TYR A 72 10.24 -6.82 7.98
CA TYR A 72 9.42 -6.09 8.95
C TYR A 72 9.84 -6.31 10.42
N HIS A 73 10.39 -7.48 10.76
CA HIS A 73 11.03 -7.69 12.07
C HIS A 73 12.22 -6.74 12.29
N ASN A 74 13.08 -6.60 11.26
CA ASN A 74 14.20 -5.68 11.31
C ASN A 74 13.73 -4.21 11.34
N LEU A 75 12.69 -3.88 10.58
CA LEU A 75 12.08 -2.55 10.61
C LEU A 75 11.53 -2.21 12.00
N GLN A 76 10.84 -3.14 12.66
CA GLN A 76 10.33 -2.95 14.02
C GLN A 76 11.47 -2.60 15.00
N ALA A 77 12.60 -3.30 14.90
CA ALA A 77 13.76 -3.07 15.75
C ALA A 77 14.45 -1.70 15.50
N ASN A 78 14.22 -1.10 14.34
CA ASN A 78 14.88 0.13 13.88
C ASN A 78 13.92 1.30 13.61
N ILE A 79 12.62 1.14 13.93
CA ILE A 79 11.65 2.22 13.79
C ILE A 79 11.93 3.34 14.81
N GLN A 80 11.40 4.54 14.58
CA GLN A 80 11.60 5.67 15.46
C GLN A 80 11.27 5.31 16.91
N GLU A 81 12.18 5.63 17.84
CA GLU A 81 11.96 5.41 19.27
C GLU A 81 10.65 6.09 19.72
N GLY A 82 9.84 5.36 20.47
CA GLY A 82 8.54 5.83 20.95
C GLY A 82 7.41 5.77 19.92
N TYR A 83 7.63 5.19 18.73
CA TYR A 83 6.55 5.01 17.73
C TYR A 83 5.34 4.30 18.32
N SER A 84 4.18 4.90 18.15
CA SER A 84 2.89 4.37 18.63
C SER A 84 1.89 4.18 17.48
N TYR A 85 1.74 5.18 16.58
CA TYR A 85 0.76 5.12 15.51
C TYR A 85 1.14 6.00 14.31
N SER A 86 0.45 5.78 13.19
CA SER A 86 0.60 6.57 11.97
C SER A 86 -0.72 7.24 11.58
N LYS A 87 -0.62 8.45 11.03
CA LYS A 87 -1.71 9.11 10.29
C LYS A 87 -1.35 9.08 8.80
N SER A 88 -2.33 8.82 7.96
CA SER A 88 -2.16 8.67 6.50
C SER A 88 -3.13 9.57 5.74
N ASP A 89 -2.63 10.21 4.68
CA ASP A 89 -3.41 10.89 3.65
C ASP A 89 -3.16 10.16 2.33
N LEU A 90 -4.19 9.51 1.80
CA LEU A 90 -4.12 8.56 0.70
C LEU A 90 -4.66 9.16 -0.59
N SER A 91 -4.02 8.86 -1.70
CA SER A 91 -4.55 9.09 -3.04
C SER A 91 -4.20 7.92 -3.96
N VAL A 92 -5.14 7.50 -4.80
CA VAL A 92 -4.97 6.38 -5.73
C VAL A 92 -5.01 6.90 -7.15
N SER A 93 -4.14 6.38 -8.01
CA SER A 93 -4.10 6.67 -9.42
C SER A 93 -3.89 5.40 -10.24
N GLN A 94 -4.61 5.28 -11.35
CA GLN A 94 -4.44 4.19 -12.29
C GLN A 94 -3.15 4.39 -13.10
N VAL A 95 -2.29 3.37 -13.14
CA VAL A 95 -1.08 3.34 -13.97
C VAL A 95 -1.34 2.57 -15.27
N THR A 96 -1.97 1.41 -15.15
CA THR A 96 -2.47 0.59 -16.26
C THR A 96 -3.82 -0.01 -15.89
N GLU A 97 -4.46 -0.77 -16.78
CA GLU A 97 -5.72 -1.46 -16.48
C GLU A 97 -5.65 -2.40 -15.26
N THR A 98 -4.46 -2.91 -14.94
CA THR A 98 -4.24 -3.90 -13.87
C THR A 98 -3.28 -3.45 -12.79
N ILE A 99 -2.73 -2.22 -12.89
CA ILE A 99 -1.76 -1.66 -11.95
C ILE A 99 -2.22 -0.28 -11.52
N TYR A 100 -2.21 -0.06 -10.21
CA TYR A 100 -2.52 1.21 -9.56
C TYR A 100 -1.37 1.62 -8.64
N CYS A 101 -1.17 2.92 -8.49
CA CYS A 101 -0.27 3.52 -7.52
C CYS A 101 -1.09 4.20 -6.43
N LEU A 102 -0.88 3.81 -5.18
CA LEU A 102 -1.38 4.51 -4.02
C LEU A 102 -0.24 5.35 -3.44
N THR A 103 -0.42 6.65 -3.38
CA THR A 103 0.46 7.58 -2.68
C THR A 103 -0.03 7.74 -1.26
N ASN A 104 0.86 7.53 -0.28
CA ASN A 104 0.59 7.78 1.13
C ASN A 104 1.49 8.89 1.65
N ASN A 105 0.93 10.05 1.96
CA ASN A 105 1.60 11.08 2.74
C ASN A 105 1.30 10.78 4.22
N PHE A 106 2.31 10.45 5.00
CA PHE A 106 2.08 9.98 6.36
C PHE A 106 2.97 10.64 7.39
N THR A 107 2.48 10.63 8.62
CA THR A 107 3.25 10.98 9.80
C THR A 107 3.24 9.83 10.78
N ARG A 108 4.37 9.62 11.48
CA ARG A 108 4.48 8.70 12.61
C ARG A 108 4.49 9.51 13.91
N HIS A 109 3.82 9.01 14.92
CA HIS A 109 3.62 9.70 16.19
C HIS A 109 3.98 8.79 17.37
N ASN A 110 4.35 9.41 18.48
CA ASN A 110 4.42 8.76 19.79
C ASN A 110 3.07 8.86 20.54
N ASP A 111 3.01 8.31 21.76
CA ASP A 111 1.80 8.37 22.60
C ASP A 111 1.41 9.77 23.05
N ALA A 112 2.33 10.73 22.99
CA ALA A 112 2.07 12.14 23.30
C ALA A 112 1.59 12.95 22.08
N ASP A 113 1.28 12.29 20.94
CA ASP A 113 0.90 12.89 19.64
C ASP A 113 2.01 13.76 19.00
N GLU A 114 3.25 13.58 19.44
CA GLU A 114 4.40 14.26 18.83
C GLU A 114 4.78 13.57 17.51
N VAL A 115 5.09 14.35 16.48
CA VAL A 115 5.50 13.85 15.16
C VAL A 115 6.96 13.37 15.23
N LEU A 116 7.18 12.09 14.99
CA LEU A 116 8.50 11.46 14.93
C LEU A 116 9.08 11.43 13.51
N LEU A 117 8.20 11.33 12.50
CA LEU A 117 8.56 11.26 11.09
C LEU A 117 7.44 11.81 10.23
N THR A 118 7.81 12.53 9.17
CA THR A 118 6.93 12.87 8.04
C THR A 118 7.57 12.33 6.77
N ALA A 119 6.82 11.56 5.98
CA ALA A 119 7.33 10.96 4.76
C ALA A 119 6.21 10.68 3.74
N THR A 120 6.62 10.37 2.52
CA THR A 120 5.74 9.90 1.45
C THR A 120 6.22 8.53 0.99
N SER A 121 5.26 7.65 0.71
CA SER A 121 5.52 6.37 0.02
C SER A 121 4.61 6.21 -1.18
N TYR A 122 5.12 5.50 -2.19
CA TYR A 122 4.39 5.11 -3.40
C TYR A 122 4.25 3.59 -3.39
N ASN A 123 3.02 3.13 -3.41
CA ASN A 123 2.68 1.73 -3.19
C ASN A 123 1.96 1.20 -4.43
N PHE A 124 2.59 0.29 -5.15
CA PHE A 124 2.05 -0.23 -6.40
C PHE A 124 1.30 -1.53 -6.16
N PHE A 125 0.05 -1.52 -6.57
CA PHE A 125 -0.88 -2.64 -6.45
C PHE A 125 -1.12 -3.29 -7.79
N ARG A 126 -1.27 -4.62 -7.78
CA ARG A 126 -1.77 -5.40 -8.90
C ARG A 126 -2.96 -6.26 -8.48
N LYS A 127 -3.85 -6.49 -9.43
CA LYS A 127 -4.96 -7.40 -9.20
C LYS A 127 -4.48 -8.85 -9.26
N THR A 128 -4.88 -9.63 -8.27
CA THR A 128 -4.61 -11.08 -8.17
C THR A 128 -5.92 -11.84 -7.99
N ASN A 129 -5.87 -13.17 -7.99
CA ASN A 129 -7.04 -14.00 -7.68
C ASN A 129 -7.55 -13.79 -6.24
N ASN A 130 -6.68 -13.26 -5.35
CA ASN A 130 -6.98 -12.98 -3.95
C ASN A 130 -7.18 -11.47 -3.66
N GLY A 131 -7.61 -10.69 -4.67
CA GLY A 131 -7.81 -9.26 -4.56
C GLY A 131 -6.59 -8.43 -4.97
N TRP A 132 -6.56 -7.17 -4.53
CA TRP A 132 -5.46 -6.27 -4.78
C TRP A 132 -4.32 -6.56 -3.81
N LYS A 133 -3.08 -6.64 -4.33
CA LYS A 133 -1.87 -6.89 -3.53
C LYS A 133 -0.76 -5.94 -3.93
N MET A 134 -0.01 -5.45 -2.96
CA MET A 134 1.21 -4.68 -3.19
C MET A 134 2.31 -5.57 -3.76
N PHE A 135 3.02 -5.09 -4.76
CA PHE A 135 4.18 -5.78 -5.32
C PHE A 135 5.44 -4.90 -5.34
N LEU A 136 5.27 -3.58 -5.20
CA LEU A 136 6.38 -2.64 -5.09
C LEU A 136 5.99 -1.52 -4.12
N MET A 137 6.92 -1.18 -3.23
CA MET A 137 6.84 -0.01 -2.36
C MET A 137 8.11 0.83 -2.55
N GLU A 138 7.94 2.13 -2.77
CA GLU A 138 9.02 3.11 -2.84
C GLU A 138 8.79 4.17 -1.77
N GLY A 139 9.86 4.58 -1.08
CA GLY A 139 9.77 5.65 -0.11
C GLY A 139 11.07 5.92 0.63
N SER A 140 11.30 7.20 0.94
CA SER A 140 12.50 7.65 1.66
C SER A 140 12.54 7.21 3.14
N ALA A 141 11.42 6.72 3.67
CA ALA A 141 11.33 6.19 5.03
C ALA A 141 11.60 4.67 5.11
N LEU A 142 11.85 4.01 3.98
CA LEU A 142 12.25 2.61 3.96
C LEU A 142 13.73 2.52 4.33
N PRO A 143 14.09 1.78 5.39
CA PRO A 143 15.49 1.63 5.78
C PRO A 143 16.24 0.68 4.83
N ASP A 144 17.55 0.87 4.75
CA ASP A 144 18.49 -0.14 4.27
C ASP A 144 18.70 -1.16 5.41
N LEU A 145 18.07 -2.32 5.30
CA LEU A 145 18.14 -3.38 6.32
C LEU A 145 18.92 -4.59 5.81
#